data_30e45421b70fef7f39518ab65c970917
#
_entry.id   30e45421b70fef7f39518ab65c970917
#
_cell.length_a   1.000
_cell.length_b   1.000
_cell.length_c   1.000
_cell.angle_alpha   90.00
_cell.angle_beta   90.00
_cell.angle_gamma   90.00
#
_symmetry.space_group_name_H-M   'P 1'
#
loop_
_entity.id
_entity.type
_entity.pdbx_description
1 polymer ?
#
loop_
_entity_poly.entity_id
_entity_poly.type
_entity_poly.pdbx_seq_one_letter_code
_entity_poly.pdbx_strand_id
1 'polypeptide(L)'
;MDRATLGETRVRAGAKIDSLVQIGHACVVGARNIICAQTGLAGSTVLEDDVMMGGQTGSSGHLTIHKGATVYAQAGVGHDVPEGTTVSGSPAFEARHWIRAATAFQKLPDLLKQMRETERRVKELESRVKELESGASSATGR
;
A
#
# COMPACT_ATOMS: atom_id res chain seq x y z
N MET A 1 8.01 21.17 14.14
CA MET A 1 8.38 20.02 14.99
C MET A 1 7.77 20.21 16.36
N ASP A 2 7.04 19.22 16.84
CA ASP A 2 6.31 19.30 18.07
C ASP A 2 7.15 18.79 19.24
N ARG A 3 6.92 19.39 20.42
CA ARG A 3 7.55 18.96 21.67
C ARG A 3 6.85 17.70 22.19
N ALA A 4 7.63 16.71 22.67
CA ALA A 4 7.09 15.58 23.40
C ALA A 4 6.61 15.99 24.79
N THR A 5 5.50 15.41 25.26
CA THR A 5 4.99 15.61 26.64
C THR A 5 5.82 14.79 27.62
N LEU A 6 6.18 13.56 27.23
CA LEU A 6 7.10 12.66 27.92
C LEU A 6 8.14 12.18 26.92
N GLY A 7 9.42 12.14 27.34
CA GLY A 7 10.53 11.79 26.46
C GLY A 7 10.98 12.97 25.59
N GLU A 8 11.39 12.69 24.36
CA GLU A 8 11.92 13.72 23.46
C GLU A 8 11.50 13.46 22.01
N THR A 9 11.41 14.53 21.23
CA THR A 9 11.41 14.49 19.76
C THR A 9 12.85 14.70 19.30
N ARG A 10 13.41 13.73 18.60
CA ARG A 10 14.84 13.69 18.28
C ARG A 10 15.08 13.63 16.78
N VAL A 11 16.02 14.43 16.30
CA VAL A 11 16.56 14.37 14.93
C VAL A 11 18.04 14.09 15.01
N ARG A 12 18.51 13.02 14.37
CA ARG A 12 19.91 12.60 14.37
C ARG A 12 20.73 13.27 13.26
N ALA A 13 22.04 13.13 13.35
CA ALA A 13 22.99 13.78 12.46
C ALA A 13 22.78 13.41 10.98
N GLY A 14 23.00 14.38 10.10
CA GLY A 14 22.94 14.19 8.65
C GLY A 14 21.52 14.08 8.06
N ALA A 15 20.47 14.17 8.85
CA ALA A 15 19.10 14.24 8.36
C ALA A 15 18.91 15.54 7.55
N LYS A 16 18.31 15.42 6.37
CA LYS A 16 17.93 16.52 5.48
C LYS A 16 16.41 16.66 5.48
N ILE A 17 15.93 17.78 5.97
CA ILE A 17 14.50 18.06 6.14
C ILE A 17 14.15 19.27 5.30
N ASP A 18 13.24 19.10 4.36
CA ASP A 18 12.81 20.14 3.43
C ASP A 18 11.68 21.00 4.02
N SER A 19 11.16 21.92 3.22
CA SER A 19 10.16 22.90 3.63
C SER A 19 8.83 22.27 4.03
N LEU A 20 8.14 22.88 4.98
CA LEU A 20 6.79 22.50 5.41
C LEU A 20 6.68 21.07 5.96
N VAL A 21 7.78 20.46 6.38
CA VAL A 21 7.75 19.16 7.05
C VAL A 21 7.23 19.33 8.47
N GLN A 22 6.21 18.56 8.83
CA GLN A 22 5.69 18.48 10.20
C GLN A 22 6.19 17.20 10.87
N ILE A 23 6.87 17.33 11.98
CA ILE A 23 7.30 16.22 12.84
C ILE A 23 6.49 16.30 14.15
N GLY A 24 5.65 15.31 14.36
CA GLY A 24 4.82 15.21 15.56
C GLY A 24 5.63 14.93 16.83
N HIS A 25 4.94 14.95 17.96
CA HIS A 25 5.56 14.73 19.28
C HIS A 25 6.17 13.33 19.42
N ALA A 26 7.25 13.21 20.18
CA ALA A 26 7.93 11.95 20.49
C ALA A 26 8.42 11.16 19.24
N CYS A 27 8.54 11.82 18.09
CA CYS A 27 9.13 11.19 16.89
C CYS A 27 10.65 11.07 17.02
N VAL A 28 11.19 10.02 16.44
CA VAL A 28 12.63 9.82 16.26
C VAL A 28 12.96 9.81 14.78
N VAL A 29 13.78 10.74 14.31
CA VAL A 29 14.32 10.78 12.96
C VAL A 29 15.78 10.32 13.01
N GLY A 30 16.06 9.20 12.39
CA GLY A 30 17.39 8.57 12.32
C GLY A 30 18.41 9.39 11.56
N ALA A 31 19.63 8.88 11.50
CA ALA A 31 20.73 9.56 10.82
C ALA A 31 20.55 9.48 9.28
N ARG A 32 21.02 10.52 8.57
CA ARG A 32 21.08 10.61 7.11
C ARG A 32 19.73 10.45 6.39
N ASN A 33 18.62 10.60 7.10
CA ASN A 33 17.30 10.59 6.50
C ASN A 33 17.11 11.75 5.54
N ILE A 34 16.31 11.52 4.50
CA ILE A 34 15.86 12.55 3.56
C ILE A 34 14.35 12.65 3.68
N ILE A 35 13.86 13.80 4.12
CA ILE A 35 12.43 14.06 4.29
C ILE A 35 12.05 15.21 3.38
N CYS A 36 11.37 14.89 2.27
CA CYS A 36 10.97 15.87 1.29
C CYS A 36 9.80 16.74 1.77
N ALA A 37 9.55 17.81 1.03
CA ALA A 37 8.60 18.85 1.39
C ALA A 37 7.19 18.33 1.69
N GLN A 38 6.53 18.97 2.65
CA GLN A 38 5.14 18.69 3.06
C GLN A 38 4.91 17.29 3.63
N THR A 39 5.96 16.59 4.05
CA THR A 39 5.82 15.33 4.77
C THR A 39 5.31 15.56 6.18
N GLY A 40 4.34 14.74 6.61
CA GLY A 40 3.79 14.74 7.97
C GLY A 40 4.10 13.44 8.71
N LEU A 41 4.81 13.53 9.83
CA LEU A 41 5.02 12.41 10.75
C LEU A 41 4.10 12.58 11.94
N ALA A 42 3.14 11.68 12.13
CA ALA A 42 2.30 11.68 13.32
C ALA A 42 3.10 11.24 14.56
N GLY A 43 2.57 11.54 15.72
CA GLY A 43 3.30 11.34 16.98
C GLY A 43 3.82 9.93 17.20
N SER A 44 4.97 9.81 17.84
CA SER A 44 5.65 8.54 18.16
C SER A 44 6.07 7.71 16.94
N THR A 45 6.18 8.31 15.76
CA THR A 45 6.76 7.68 14.59
C THR A 45 8.28 7.59 14.71
N VAL A 46 8.85 6.44 14.37
CA VAL A 46 10.29 6.21 14.32
C VAL A 46 10.72 6.05 12.86
N LEU A 47 11.62 6.90 12.39
CA LEU A 47 12.39 6.67 11.19
C LEU A 47 13.77 6.17 11.60
N GLU A 48 14.14 4.96 11.23
CA GLU A 48 15.51 4.48 11.42
C GLU A 48 16.48 5.20 10.47
N ASP A 49 17.75 4.78 10.40
CA ASP A 49 18.75 5.46 9.59
C ASP A 49 18.51 5.24 8.08
N ASP A 50 18.97 6.20 7.25
CA ASP A 50 18.97 6.10 5.79
C ASP A 50 17.57 6.00 5.14
N VAL A 51 16.51 6.42 5.82
CA VAL A 51 15.14 6.44 5.28
C VAL A 51 14.92 7.61 4.35
N MET A 52 14.18 7.38 3.25
CA MET A 52 13.74 8.44 2.34
C MET A 52 12.21 8.56 2.34
N MET A 53 11.72 9.76 2.71
CA MET A 53 10.30 10.13 2.63
C MET A 53 10.09 11.07 1.46
N GLY A 54 9.34 10.64 0.46
CA GLY A 54 8.93 11.45 -0.68
C GLY A 54 8.02 12.61 -0.28
N GLY A 55 7.87 13.61 -1.15
CA GLY A 55 7.05 14.78 -0.86
C GLY A 55 5.57 14.45 -0.64
N GLN A 56 4.91 15.20 0.25
CA GLN A 56 3.50 15.02 0.60
C GLN A 56 3.16 13.64 1.15
N THR A 57 4.11 12.96 1.76
CA THR A 57 3.84 11.69 2.46
C THR A 57 3.29 11.95 3.85
N GLY A 58 2.54 10.99 4.37
CA GLY A 58 2.05 11.00 5.74
C GLY A 58 2.24 9.66 6.43
N SER A 59 2.61 9.65 7.70
CA SER A 59 2.60 8.45 8.52
C SER A 59 1.54 8.52 9.60
N SER A 60 0.88 7.40 9.88
CA SER A 60 0.16 7.22 11.13
C SER A 60 1.13 7.24 12.31
N GLY A 61 0.62 7.51 13.50
CA GLY A 61 1.43 7.46 14.72
C GLY A 61 1.82 6.04 15.13
N HIS A 62 2.83 5.95 16.01
CA HIS A 62 3.24 4.71 16.67
C HIS A 62 3.69 3.59 15.70
N LEU A 63 4.35 3.94 14.61
CA LEU A 63 4.91 2.99 13.65
C LEU A 63 6.41 3.24 13.45
N THR A 64 7.08 2.23 12.90
CA THR A 64 8.49 2.28 12.56
C THR A 64 8.70 2.11 11.05
N ILE A 65 9.43 3.05 10.45
CA ILE A 65 9.94 2.93 9.09
C ILE A 65 11.40 2.52 9.24
N HIS A 66 11.67 1.26 8.89
CA HIS A 66 12.96 0.64 9.14
C HIS A 66 14.05 1.15 8.19
N LYS A 67 15.29 0.85 8.56
CA LYS A 67 16.50 1.36 7.90
C LYS A 67 16.47 1.18 6.38
N GLY A 68 16.89 2.24 5.66
CA GLY A 68 17.00 2.22 4.20
C GLY A 68 15.68 2.11 3.44
N ALA A 69 14.53 2.14 4.14
CA ALA A 69 13.22 2.13 3.48
C ALA A 69 12.97 3.43 2.71
N THR A 70 12.21 3.32 1.63
CA THR A 70 11.81 4.45 0.79
C THR A 70 10.29 4.54 0.71
N VAL A 71 9.74 5.71 0.96
CA VAL A 71 8.33 6.02 0.80
C VAL A 71 8.16 6.97 -0.39
N TYR A 72 7.44 6.54 -1.43
CA TYR A 72 7.19 7.39 -2.59
C TYR A 72 6.24 8.54 -2.27
N ALA A 73 6.35 9.61 -3.07
CA ALA A 73 5.53 10.80 -2.89
C ALA A 73 4.02 10.49 -2.83
N GLN A 74 3.30 11.27 -2.04
CA GLN A 74 1.85 11.17 -1.83
C GLN A 74 1.38 9.82 -1.23
N ALA A 75 2.27 9.04 -0.65
CA ALA A 75 1.91 7.81 0.01
C ALA A 75 1.45 8.03 1.46
N GLY A 76 0.45 7.28 1.90
CA GLY A 76 -0.03 7.22 3.28
C GLY A 76 0.46 5.94 3.97
N VAL A 77 1.37 6.09 4.94
CA VAL A 77 1.94 4.95 5.68
C VAL A 77 1.08 4.67 6.90
N GLY A 78 0.40 3.53 6.91
CA GLY A 78 -0.50 3.12 8.00
C GLY A 78 0.04 2.00 8.89
N HIS A 79 1.21 1.45 8.60
CA HIS A 79 1.84 0.35 9.35
C HIS A 79 3.35 0.40 9.16
N ASP A 80 4.08 -0.44 9.91
CA ASP A 80 5.53 -0.52 9.81
C ASP A 80 5.99 -0.84 8.39
N VAL A 81 7.10 -0.20 7.98
CA VAL A 81 7.72 -0.43 6.67
C VAL A 81 9.01 -1.22 6.88
N PRO A 82 9.15 -2.43 6.30
CA PRO A 82 10.33 -3.25 6.47
C PRO A 82 11.61 -2.60 5.93
N GLU A 83 12.77 -3.03 6.45
CA GLU A 83 14.09 -2.57 6.06
C GLU A 83 14.31 -2.68 4.53
N GLY A 84 14.88 -1.65 3.92
CA GLY A 84 15.20 -1.59 2.51
C GLY A 84 14.00 -1.66 1.55
N THR A 85 12.78 -1.66 2.06
CA THR A 85 11.58 -1.79 1.24
C THR A 85 11.15 -0.43 0.67
N THR A 86 10.65 -0.45 -0.57
CA THR A 86 10.01 0.72 -1.18
C THR A 86 8.50 0.55 -1.16
N VAL A 87 7.79 1.53 -0.59
CA VAL A 87 6.32 1.54 -0.50
C VAL A 87 5.71 2.72 -1.22
N SER A 88 4.46 2.58 -1.67
CA SER A 88 3.73 3.62 -2.39
C SER A 88 2.22 3.47 -2.17
N GLY A 89 1.48 4.52 -2.47
CA GLY A 89 0.02 4.50 -2.44
C GLY A 89 -0.58 4.97 -1.11
N SER A 90 -1.91 4.99 -1.08
CA SER A 90 -2.67 5.37 0.11
C SER A 90 -3.83 4.37 0.29
N PRO A 91 -3.74 3.45 1.26
CA PRO A 91 -2.57 3.19 2.12
C PRO A 91 -1.34 2.73 1.32
N ALA A 92 -0.14 3.02 1.84
CA ALA A 92 1.10 2.62 1.18
C ALA A 92 1.34 1.12 1.33
N PHE A 93 1.69 0.46 0.23
CA PHE A 93 2.17 -0.91 0.20
C PHE A 93 3.31 -1.06 -0.81
N GLU A 94 3.87 -2.23 -0.96
CA GLU A 94 5.05 -2.45 -1.80
C GLU A 94 4.85 -1.87 -3.21
N ALA A 95 5.84 -1.07 -3.70
CA ALA A 95 5.69 -0.25 -4.91
C ALA A 95 5.40 -1.05 -6.18
N ARG A 96 5.97 -2.26 -6.33
CA ARG A 96 5.67 -3.12 -7.49
C ARG A 96 4.21 -3.57 -7.51
N HIS A 97 3.67 -3.88 -6.35
CA HIS A 97 2.26 -4.25 -6.22
C HIS A 97 1.36 -3.05 -6.49
N TRP A 98 1.72 -1.86 -5.98
CA TRP A 98 0.99 -0.63 -6.27
C TRP A 98 0.93 -0.33 -7.77
N ILE A 99 2.05 -0.34 -8.48
CA ILE A 99 2.10 -0.05 -9.91
C ILE A 99 1.23 -1.05 -10.71
N ARG A 100 1.30 -2.34 -10.35
CA ARG A 100 0.45 -3.37 -10.98
C ARG A 100 -1.04 -3.14 -10.70
N ALA A 101 -1.39 -2.84 -9.46
CA ALA A 101 -2.77 -2.55 -9.05
C ALA A 101 -3.30 -1.28 -9.74
N ALA A 102 -2.54 -0.20 -9.76
CA ALA A 102 -2.92 1.06 -10.41
C ALA A 102 -3.12 0.89 -11.94
N THR A 103 -2.29 0.08 -12.59
CA THR A 103 -2.46 -0.26 -14.01
C THR A 103 -3.70 -1.12 -14.26
N ALA A 104 -4.00 -2.06 -13.35
CA ALA A 104 -5.18 -2.90 -13.45
C ALA A 104 -6.47 -2.12 -13.18
N PHE A 105 -6.41 -1.10 -12.33
CA PHE A 105 -7.56 -0.28 -11.96
C PHE A 105 -8.27 0.34 -13.19
N GLN A 106 -7.48 0.79 -14.17
CA GLN A 106 -8.03 1.34 -15.42
C GLN A 106 -8.78 0.30 -16.27
N LYS A 107 -8.47 -0.99 -16.11
CA LYS A 107 -9.09 -2.10 -16.86
C LYS A 107 -10.26 -2.75 -16.09
N LEU A 108 -10.50 -2.37 -14.85
CA LEU A 108 -11.54 -2.96 -14.00
C LEU A 108 -12.93 -2.97 -14.63
N PRO A 109 -13.43 -1.90 -15.30
CA PRO A 109 -14.74 -1.92 -15.93
C PRO A 109 -14.87 -3.01 -17.00
N ASP A 110 -13.83 -3.20 -17.83
CA ASP A 110 -13.82 -4.21 -18.88
C ASP A 110 -13.70 -5.62 -18.29
N LEU A 111 -12.89 -5.81 -17.27
CA LEU A 111 -12.76 -7.09 -16.58
C LEU A 111 -14.07 -7.52 -15.91
N LEU A 112 -14.80 -6.59 -15.28
CA LEU A 112 -16.11 -6.87 -14.70
C LEU A 112 -17.13 -7.29 -15.74
N LYS A 113 -17.09 -6.67 -16.93
CA LYS A 113 -17.95 -7.07 -18.05
C LYS A 113 -17.63 -8.49 -18.55
N GLN A 114 -16.35 -8.77 -18.75
CA GLN A 114 -15.87 -10.10 -19.17
C GLN A 114 -16.21 -11.19 -18.15
N MET A 115 -16.07 -10.91 -16.85
CA MET A 115 -16.46 -11.84 -15.80
C MET A 115 -17.94 -12.21 -15.88
N ARG A 116 -18.84 -11.21 -15.97
CA ARG A 116 -20.29 -11.45 -16.07
C ARG A 116 -20.65 -12.28 -17.32
N GLU A 117 -19.98 -12.02 -18.44
CA GLU A 117 -20.19 -12.78 -19.67
C GLU A 117 -19.71 -14.23 -19.54
N THR A 118 -18.56 -14.43 -18.90
CA THR A 118 -18.01 -15.75 -18.61
C THR A 118 -18.91 -16.54 -17.67
N GLU A 119 -19.39 -15.93 -16.59
CA GLU A 119 -20.34 -16.56 -15.66
C GLU A 119 -21.63 -16.99 -16.36
N ARG A 120 -22.16 -16.14 -17.23
CA ARG A 120 -23.35 -16.48 -18.02
C ARG A 120 -23.08 -17.71 -18.89
N ARG A 121 -21.93 -17.74 -19.58
CA ARG A 121 -21.55 -18.83 -20.46
C ARG A 121 -21.32 -20.14 -19.69
N VAL A 122 -20.73 -20.07 -18.52
CA VAL A 122 -20.58 -21.24 -17.63
C VAL A 122 -21.94 -21.82 -17.26
N LYS A 123 -22.88 -20.99 -16.80
CA LYS A 123 -24.26 -21.44 -16.48
C LYS A 123 -24.97 -22.07 -17.66
N GLU A 124 -24.81 -21.52 -18.84
CA GLU A 124 -25.40 -22.09 -20.08
C GLU A 124 -24.80 -23.45 -20.40
N LEU A 125 -23.47 -23.59 -20.28
CA LEU A 125 -22.78 -24.87 -20.52
C LEU A 125 -23.17 -25.91 -19.47
N GLU A 126 -23.27 -25.54 -18.18
CA GLU A 126 -23.73 -26.44 -17.12
C GLU A 126 -25.15 -26.96 -17.37
N SER A 127 -26.06 -26.10 -17.84
CA SER A 127 -27.42 -26.51 -18.23
C SER A 127 -27.44 -27.50 -19.38
N ARG A 128 -26.63 -27.23 -20.42
CA ARG A 128 -26.50 -28.17 -21.56
C ARG A 128 -25.89 -29.50 -21.17
N VAL A 129 -24.91 -29.51 -20.29
CA VAL A 129 -24.34 -30.76 -19.76
C VAL A 129 -25.39 -31.57 -19.02
N LYS A 130 -26.16 -30.94 -18.14
CA LYS A 130 -27.28 -31.63 -17.41
C LYS A 130 -28.33 -32.22 -18.40
N GLU A 131 -28.68 -31.49 -19.44
CA GLU A 131 -29.63 -31.98 -20.46
C GLU A 131 -29.07 -33.19 -21.21
N LEU A 132 -27.80 -33.17 -21.57
CA LEU A 132 -27.14 -34.29 -22.27
C LEU A 132 -27.00 -35.51 -21.35
N GLU A 133 -26.68 -35.35 -20.07
CA GLU A 133 -26.59 -36.43 -19.08
C GLU A 133 -27.95 -37.08 -18.85
N SER A 134 -29.01 -36.25 -18.73
CA SER A 134 -30.38 -36.77 -18.56
C SER A 134 -30.88 -37.49 -19.83
N GLY A 135 -30.55 -36.99 -21.03
CA GLY A 135 -30.86 -37.62 -22.28
C GLY A 135 -30.14 -38.95 -22.49
N ALA A 136 -28.87 -39.05 -22.11
CA ALA A 136 -28.08 -40.28 -22.18
C ALA A 136 -28.60 -41.37 -21.24
N SER A 137 -29.05 -40.98 -20.03
CA SER A 137 -29.62 -41.93 -19.06
C SER A 137 -30.94 -42.56 -19.53
N SER A 138 -31.74 -41.81 -20.32
CA SER A 138 -32.99 -42.31 -20.84
C SER A 138 -32.83 -43.26 -22.09
N ALA A 139 -31.68 -43.19 -22.76
CA ALA A 139 -31.38 -44.02 -23.92
C ALA A 139 -30.79 -45.39 -23.58
N THR A 140 -30.23 -45.56 -22.36
CA THR A 140 -29.59 -46.84 -21.95
C THR A 140 -30.52 -47.78 -21.20
N GLY A 141 -31.81 -47.42 -21.00
CA GLY A 141 -32.83 -48.18 -20.26
C GLY A 141 -33.85 -48.93 -21.13
N ARG A 142 -33.46 -49.31 -22.39
CA ARG A 142 -34.29 -50.20 -23.25
C ARG A 142 -33.58 -51.47 -23.60
#